data_1266c736471dbad98e9be0bc7180d4f5
#
_entry.id   1266c736471dbad98e9be0bc7180d4f5
#
_cell.length_a   1.000
_cell.length_b   1.000
_cell.length_c   1.000
_cell.angle_alpha   90.00
_cell.angle_beta   90.00
_cell.angle_gamma   90.00
#
_symmetry.space_group_name_H-M   'P 1'
#
loop_
_entity.id
_entity.type
_entity.pdbx_description
1 polymer ?
#
loop_
_entity_poly.entity_id
_entity_poly.type
_entity_poly.pdbx_seq_one_letter_code
_entity_poly.pdbx_strand_id
1 'polypeptide(L)'
;MACLAPIVALAAPQRANIESVESLVIESTNEFRASHNLSRLTRNPQLDLAARNFAAHLATGAAFSHESGGTTPEIRVFRAGYQACVVAENLERQYSSAGFATHELARTLVQAWKDSPGHRKNMLEPDALETGIAVVHRAHDGIEDFYAVQLLARKESQTVYFMIRNGSELAATYRVNGKQFTLNPNYGRKHGRCSTPDLLFEGRARGRFEPKNDECFIVEKDGSVTRREPGGCG
;
A
#
# COMPACT_ATOMS: atom_id res chain seq x y z
N MET A 1 -59.31 -10.16 -33.09
CA MET A 1 -58.56 -9.96 -31.83
C MET A 1 -57.08 -9.94 -32.15
N ALA A 2 -56.46 -8.75 -32.16
CA ALA A 2 -55.01 -8.62 -32.39
C ALA A 2 -54.31 -8.70 -31.02
N CYS A 3 -53.47 -9.70 -30.83
CA CYS A 3 -52.60 -9.82 -29.67
C CYS A 3 -51.43 -8.82 -29.80
N LEU A 4 -51.46 -7.74 -29.01
CA LEU A 4 -50.34 -6.86 -28.81
C LEU A 4 -49.34 -7.57 -27.88
N ALA A 5 -48.19 -7.97 -28.42
CA ALA A 5 -47.06 -8.43 -27.63
C ALA A 5 -46.48 -7.25 -26.81
N PRO A 6 -46.11 -7.43 -25.54
CA PRO A 6 -45.49 -6.38 -24.77
C PRO A 6 -44.10 -6.04 -25.33
N ILE A 7 -43.88 -4.77 -25.64
CA ILE A 7 -42.55 -4.25 -25.95
C ILE A 7 -41.79 -4.23 -24.63
N VAL A 8 -40.85 -5.16 -24.47
CA VAL A 8 -39.86 -5.12 -23.39
C VAL A 8 -38.92 -3.96 -23.69
N ALA A 9 -39.08 -2.85 -23.01
CA ALA A 9 -38.13 -1.74 -23.07
C ALA A 9 -36.82 -2.25 -22.49
N LEU A 10 -35.77 -2.34 -23.33
CA LEU A 10 -34.42 -2.54 -22.87
C LEU A 10 -34.02 -1.33 -21.98
N ALA A 11 -33.77 -1.56 -20.71
CA ALA A 11 -33.29 -0.52 -19.82
C ALA A 11 -31.97 0.04 -20.37
N ALA A 12 -31.82 1.36 -20.37
CA ALA A 12 -30.58 2.00 -20.76
C ALA A 12 -29.43 1.50 -19.88
N PRO A 13 -28.20 1.30 -20.44
CA PRO A 13 -27.07 0.82 -19.68
C PRO A 13 -26.79 1.77 -18.49
N GLN A 14 -26.60 1.17 -17.33
CA GLN A 14 -26.25 1.93 -16.11
C GLN A 14 -24.83 2.45 -16.23
N ARG A 15 -24.67 3.77 -16.10
CA ARG A 15 -23.34 4.40 -16.14
C ARG A 15 -22.86 4.68 -14.72
N ALA A 16 -21.80 3.98 -14.33
CA ALA A 16 -21.12 4.24 -13.06
C ALA A 16 -20.50 5.66 -13.07
N ASN A 17 -20.67 6.39 -11.98
CA ASN A 17 -19.90 7.60 -11.72
C ASN A 17 -18.50 7.19 -11.25
N ILE A 18 -17.48 7.36 -12.08
CA ILE A 18 -16.12 6.86 -11.86
C ILE A 18 -15.48 7.48 -10.61
N GLU A 19 -15.62 8.79 -10.40
CA GLU A 19 -15.07 9.46 -9.21
C GLU A 19 -15.66 8.89 -7.91
N SER A 20 -16.97 8.63 -7.92
CA SER A 20 -17.64 7.98 -6.79
C SER A 20 -17.20 6.53 -6.62
N VAL A 21 -16.96 5.77 -7.70
CA VAL A 21 -16.40 4.41 -7.64
C VAL A 21 -15.03 4.43 -6.99
N GLU A 22 -14.13 5.30 -7.43
CA GLU A 22 -12.78 5.44 -6.86
C GLU A 22 -12.84 5.75 -5.36
N SER A 23 -13.71 6.66 -4.93
CA SER A 23 -13.89 7.02 -3.53
C SER A 23 -14.41 5.85 -2.70
N LEU A 24 -15.40 5.11 -3.20
CA LEU A 24 -15.97 3.93 -2.55
C LEU A 24 -14.95 2.78 -2.45
N VAL A 25 -14.09 2.61 -3.44
CA VAL A 25 -13.02 1.61 -3.42
C VAL A 25 -12.03 1.92 -2.29
N ILE A 26 -11.61 3.19 -2.13
CA ILE A 26 -10.70 3.59 -1.03
C ILE A 26 -11.37 3.35 0.32
N GLU A 27 -12.63 3.76 0.48
CA GLU A 27 -13.36 3.57 1.74
C GLU A 27 -13.47 2.09 2.10
N SER A 28 -13.93 1.25 1.16
CA SER A 28 -14.07 -0.20 1.38
C SER A 28 -12.71 -0.89 1.63
N THR A 29 -11.62 -0.41 1.01
CA THR A 29 -10.25 -0.88 1.32
C THR A 29 -9.90 -0.52 2.75
N ASN A 30 -10.19 0.70 3.18
CA ASN A 30 -9.91 1.17 4.53
C ASN A 30 -10.75 0.46 5.61
N GLU A 31 -12.01 0.14 5.32
CA GLU A 31 -12.84 -0.71 6.19
C GLU A 31 -12.26 -2.11 6.33
N PHE A 32 -11.80 -2.69 5.21
CA PHE A 32 -11.17 -4.00 5.21
C PHE A 32 -9.86 -4.01 6.02
N ARG A 33 -9.02 -2.98 5.88
CA ARG A 33 -7.81 -2.80 6.69
C ARG A 33 -8.13 -2.65 8.18
N ALA A 34 -9.13 -1.84 8.52
CA ALA A 34 -9.56 -1.65 9.91
C ALA A 34 -10.03 -2.97 10.55
N SER A 35 -10.75 -3.83 9.79
CA SER A 35 -11.15 -5.16 10.29
C SER A 35 -9.96 -6.12 10.54
N HIS A 36 -8.76 -5.76 10.07
CA HIS A 36 -7.50 -6.47 10.30
C HIS A 36 -6.53 -5.69 11.21
N ASN A 37 -7.03 -4.68 11.96
CA ASN A 37 -6.24 -3.83 12.86
C ASN A 37 -5.10 -3.07 12.18
N LEU A 38 -5.26 -2.72 10.91
CA LEU A 38 -4.31 -1.91 10.15
C LEU A 38 -4.79 -0.46 10.04
N SER A 39 -3.82 0.46 9.99
CA SER A 39 -4.11 1.89 9.80
C SER A 39 -4.81 2.14 8.46
N ARG A 40 -5.71 3.13 8.43
CA ARG A 40 -6.32 3.63 7.21
C ARG A 40 -5.27 4.25 6.30
N LEU A 41 -5.44 4.09 5.00
CA LEU A 41 -4.63 4.73 3.96
C LEU A 41 -5.18 6.13 3.65
N THR A 42 -4.28 7.08 3.45
CA THR A 42 -4.63 8.42 2.97
C THR A 42 -4.53 8.46 1.44
N ARG A 43 -5.54 9.03 0.76
CA ARG A 43 -5.50 9.22 -0.69
C ARG A 43 -4.38 10.20 -1.07
N ASN A 44 -3.60 9.84 -2.12
CA ASN A 44 -2.50 10.67 -2.60
C ASN A 44 -2.64 10.94 -4.11
N PRO A 45 -2.65 12.23 -4.54
CA PRO A 45 -2.90 12.59 -5.94
C PRO A 45 -1.79 12.12 -6.91
N GLN A 46 -0.55 11.96 -6.46
CA GLN A 46 0.54 11.42 -7.29
C GLN A 46 0.33 9.92 -7.55
N LEU A 47 -0.17 9.18 -6.56
CA LEU A 47 -0.55 7.78 -6.74
C LEU A 47 -1.79 7.65 -7.63
N ASP A 48 -2.80 8.54 -7.50
CA ASP A 48 -3.93 8.60 -8.42
C ASP A 48 -3.47 8.84 -9.87
N LEU A 49 -2.51 9.76 -10.07
CA LEU A 49 -1.94 10.05 -11.40
C LEU A 49 -1.24 8.82 -11.97
N ALA A 50 -0.40 8.13 -11.19
CA ALA A 50 0.28 6.91 -11.62
C ALA A 50 -0.73 5.81 -11.99
N ALA A 51 -1.74 5.60 -11.14
CA ALA A 51 -2.81 4.64 -11.38
C ALA A 51 -3.61 4.97 -12.65
N ARG A 52 -3.97 6.24 -12.86
CA ARG A 52 -4.75 6.70 -14.03
C ARG A 52 -4.00 6.51 -15.33
N ASN A 53 -2.72 6.89 -15.38
CA ASN A 53 -1.88 6.71 -16.55
C ASN A 53 -1.76 5.23 -16.92
N PHE A 54 -1.64 4.36 -15.93
CA PHE A 54 -1.51 2.93 -16.16
C PHE A 54 -2.86 2.27 -16.53
N ALA A 55 -3.95 2.62 -15.87
CA ALA A 55 -5.29 2.15 -16.24
C ALA A 55 -5.65 2.55 -17.67
N ALA A 56 -5.32 3.79 -18.09
CA ALA A 56 -5.49 4.25 -19.45
C ALA A 56 -4.65 3.44 -20.45
N HIS A 57 -3.38 3.12 -20.10
CA HIS A 57 -2.54 2.24 -20.93
C HIS A 57 -3.17 0.85 -21.09
N LEU A 58 -3.63 0.23 -20.01
CA LEU A 58 -4.30 -1.08 -20.08
C LEU A 58 -5.57 -1.04 -20.93
N ALA A 59 -6.33 0.06 -20.87
CA ALA A 59 -7.53 0.26 -21.68
C ALA A 59 -7.27 0.39 -23.18
N THR A 60 -6.03 0.59 -23.64
CA THR A 60 -5.70 0.58 -25.09
C THR A 60 -5.69 -0.83 -25.68
N GLY A 61 -5.83 -1.88 -24.87
CA GLY A 61 -5.67 -3.28 -25.27
C GLY A 61 -4.26 -3.83 -25.03
N ALA A 62 -3.45 -3.11 -24.26
CA ALA A 62 -2.14 -3.58 -23.83
C ALA A 62 -2.26 -4.84 -22.94
N ALA A 63 -1.17 -5.59 -22.81
CA ALA A 63 -1.14 -6.79 -21.96
C ALA A 63 -1.57 -6.45 -20.52
N PHE A 64 -2.53 -7.20 -19.98
CA PHE A 64 -3.02 -7.01 -18.61
C PHE A 64 -2.06 -7.66 -17.61
N SER A 65 -1.00 -6.94 -17.27
CA SER A 65 0.03 -7.39 -16.32
C SER A 65 0.68 -6.20 -15.62
N HIS A 66 1.29 -6.43 -14.46
CA HIS A 66 2.01 -5.41 -13.67
C HIS A 66 3.19 -4.78 -14.41
N GLU A 67 3.76 -5.45 -15.41
CA GLU A 67 4.92 -5.00 -16.20
C GLU A 67 4.54 -4.52 -17.61
N SER A 68 3.24 -4.34 -17.90
CA SER A 68 2.78 -3.86 -19.19
C SER A 68 3.42 -2.52 -19.57
N GLY A 69 3.79 -2.38 -20.84
CA GLY A 69 4.50 -1.19 -21.32
C GLY A 69 5.95 -1.08 -20.86
N GLY A 70 6.55 -2.18 -20.37
CA GLY A 70 7.96 -2.22 -19.93
C GLY A 70 8.23 -1.38 -18.67
N THR A 71 7.24 -1.19 -17.81
CA THR A 71 7.36 -0.43 -16.57
C THR A 71 6.86 -1.25 -15.38
N THR A 72 7.50 -1.10 -14.20
CA THR A 72 7.02 -1.65 -12.94
C THR A 72 6.18 -0.63 -12.17
N PRO A 73 5.40 -1.05 -11.15
CA PRO A 73 4.68 -0.10 -10.29
C PRO A 73 5.57 0.98 -9.69
N GLU A 74 6.79 0.63 -9.25
CA GLU A 74 7.77 1.57 -8.67
C GLU A 74 8.18 2.64 -9.69
N ILE A 75 8.46 2.25 -10.93
CA ILE A 75 8.81 3.18 -12.00
C ILE A 75 7.65 4.14 -12.28
N ARG A 76 6.40 3.64 -12.28
CA ARG A 76 5.22 4.47 -12.55
C ARG A 76 4.97 5.49 -11.44
N VAL A 77 5.06 5.08 -10.17
CA VAL A 77 4.89 6.01 -9.04
C VAL A 77 6.03 7.04 -8.99
N PHE A 78 7.26 6.63 -9.29
CA PHE A 78 8.40 7.55 -9.40
C PHE A 78 8.20 8.60 -10.50
N ARG A 79 7.75 8.20 -11.69
CA ARG A 79 7.44 9.11 -12.80
C ARG A 79 6.31 10.08 -12.49
N ALA A 80 5.39 9.70 -11.61
CA ALA A 80 4.34 10.58 -11.09
C ALA A 80 4.81 11.53 -9.98
N GLY A 81 6.11 11.51 -9.65
CA GLY A 81 6.72 12.37 -8.63
C GLY A 81 6.63 11.83 -7.21
N TYR A 82 6.25 10.55 -7.01
CA TYR A 82 6.15 9.92 -5.71
C TYR A 82 7.38 9.03 -5.45
N GLN A 83 8.28 9.49 -4.59
CA GLN A 83 9.44 8.70 -4.15
C GLN A 83 8.99 7.72 -3.07
N ALA A 84 8.86 6.46 -3.45
CA ALA A 84 8.36 5.41 -2.60
C ALA A 84 9.46 4.50 -2.07
N CYS A 85 9.28 4.01 -0.84
CA CYS A 85 10.05 2.92 -0.27
C CYS A 85 9.22 1.64 -0.04
N VAL A 86 7.89 1.75 -0.15
CA VAL A 86 6.96 0.63 -0.27
C VAL A 86 6.02 0.92 -1.43
N VAL A 87 5.82 -0.05 -2.32
CA VAL A 87 4.81 -0.02 -3.39
C VAL A 87 4.16 -1.40 -3.50
N ALA A 88 2.84 -1.43 -3.53
CA ALA A 88 2.05 -2.59 -3.90
C ALA A 88 0.98 -2.15 -4.91
N GLU A 89 0.65 -3.01 -5.85
CA GLU A 89 -0.31 -2.72 -6.91
C GLU A 89 -1.36 -3.82 -7.03
N ASN A 90 -2.62 -3.43 -7.16
CA ASN A 90 -3.72 -4.30 -7.53
C ASN A 90 -4.28 -3.86 -8.87
N LEU A 91 -4.50 -4.82 -9.76
CA LEU A 91 -5.14 -4.64 -11.06
C LEU A 91 -6.46 -5.41 -11.06
N GLU A 92 -7.49 -4.84 -11.69
CA GLU A 92 -8.74 -5.53 -11.92
C GLU A 92 -9.37 -5.04 -13.23
N ARG A 93 -10.06 -5.94 -13.93
CA ARG A 93 -10.83 -5.64 -15.12
C ARG A 93 -12.23 -6.22 -14.97
N GLN A 94 -13.24 -5.37 -15.11
CA GLN A 94 -14.64 -5.77 -15.09
C GLN A 94 -15.32 -5.33 -16.39
N TYR A 95 -16.18 -6.16 -16.94
CA TYR A 95 -16.91 -5.84 -18.16
C TYR A 95 -18.34 -6.35 -18.13
N SER A 96 -19.25 -5.65 -18.80
CA SER A 96 -20.66 -5.98 -18.89
C SER A 96 -21.29 -5.31 -20.11
N SER A 97 -22.21 -5.99 -20.79
CA SER A 97 -23.03 -5.36 -21.83
C SER A 97 -24.10 -4.41 -21.26
N ALA A 98 -24.50 -4.61 -20.01
CA ALA A 98 -25.47 -3.75 -19.31
C ALA A 98 -24.81 -2.58 -18.55
N GLY A 99 -23.47 -2.54 -18.49
CA GLY A 99 -22.75 -1.62 -17.60
C GLY A 99 -22.88 -2.01 -16.13
N PHE A 100 -22.54 -1.09 -15.24
CA PHE A 100 -22.62 -1.26 -13.79
C PHE A 100 -23.20 -0.01 -13.12
N ALA A 101 -23.93 -0.21 -12.04
CA ALA A 101 -24.22 0.87 -11.10
C ALA A 101 -22.94 1.23 -10.30
N THR A 102 -22.83 2.47 -9.85
CA THR A 102 -21.65 2.98 -9.13
C THR A 102 -21.23 2.11 -7.94
N HIS A 103 -22.17 1.82 -7.04
CA HIS A 103 -21.88 0.99 -5.86
C HIS A 103 -21.60 -0.48 -6.21
N GLU A 104 -22.24 -0.98 -7.26
CA GLU A 104 -22.03 -2.33 -7.75
C GLU A 104 -20.60 -2.50 -8.26
N LEU A 105 -20.13 -1.61 -9.16
CA LEU A 105 -18.78 -1.65 -9.68
C LEU A 105 -17.72 -1.57 -8.57
N ALA A 106 -17.87 -0.61 -7.66
CA ALA A 106 -16.93 -0.47 -6.54
C ALA A 106 -16.86 -1.74 -5.69
N ARG A 107 -18.02 -2.33 -5.34
CA ARG A 107 -18.10 -3.58 -4.57
C ARG A 107 -17.46 -4.74 -5.33
N THR A 108 -17.73 -4.89 -6.62
CA THR A 108 -17.19 -5.97 -7.45
C THR A 108 -15.66 -5.91 -7.52
N LEU A 109 -15.09 -4.71 -7.75
CA LEU A 109 -13.64 -4.50 -7.77
C LEU A 109 -12.99 -4.89 -6.44
N VAL A 110 -13.52 -4.37 -5.33
CA VAL A 110 -12.96 -4.66 -3.99
C VAL A 110 -13.12 -6.14 -3.62
N GLN A 111 -14.25 -6.76 -3.97
CA GLN A 111 -14.47 -8.18 -3.68
C GLN A 111 -13.51 -9.06 -4.48
N ALA A 112 -13.29 -8.78 -5.76
CA ALA A 112 -12.33 -9.50 -6.59
C ALA A 112 -10.91 -9.46 -5.99
N TRP A 113 -10.47 -8.29 -5.47
CA TRP A 113 -9.19 -8.18 -4.78
C TRP A 113 -9.17 -8.91 -3.44
N LYS A 114 -10.26 -8.90 -2.67
CA LYS A 114 -10.34 -9.66 -1.40
C LYS A 114 -10.27 -11.18 -1.62
N ASP A 115 -10.81 -11.68 -2.72
CA ASP A 115 -10.87 -13.10 -3.04
C ASP A 115 -9.56 -13.63 -3.64
N SER A 116 -8.71 -12.74 -4.19
CA SER A 116 -7.38 -13.07 -4.71
C SER A 116 -6.33 -12.99 -3.60
N PRO A 117 -5.61 -14.08 -3.26
CA PRO A 117 -4.60 -14.05 -2.19
C PRO A 117 -3.51 -12.99 -2.38
N GLY A 118 -3.05 -12.77 -3.63
CA GLY A 118 -2.05 -11.76 -3.96
C GLY A 118 -2.57 -10.33 -3.75
N HIS A 119 -3.73 -10.02 -4.33
CA HIS A 119 -4.34 -8.70 -4.21
C HIS A 119 -4.76 -8.41 -2.75
N ARG A 120 -5.31 -9.40 -2.05
CA ARG A 120 -5.63 -9.31 -0.63
C ARG A 120 -4.41 -8.97 0.22
N LYS A 121 -3.27 -9.61 -0.04
CA LYS A 121 -1.99 -9.31 0.61
C LYS A 121 -1.60 -7.85 0.40
N ASN A 122 -1.73 -7.34 -0.83
CA ASN A 122 -1.44 -5.95 -1.15
C ASN A 122 -2.38 -4.98 -0.42
N MET A 123 -3.71 -5.25 -0.37
CA MET A 123 -4.65 -4.43 0.41
C MET A 123 -4.29 -4.36 1.90
N LEU A 124 -3.69 -5.45 2.42
CA LEU A 124 -3.29 -5.60 3.83
C LEU A 124 -1.79 -5.31 4.05
N GLU A 125 -1.11 -4.64 3.10
CA GLU A 125 0.29 -4.24 3.28
C GLU A 125 0.41 -3.33 4.53
N PRO A 126 1.06 -3.81 5.61
CA PRO A 126 1.04 -3.10 6.88
C PRO A 126 1.84 -1.79 6.84
N ASP A 127 2.85 -1.73 5.97
CA ASP A 127 3.76 -0.60 5.88
C ASP A 127 3.26 0.47 4.90
N ALA A 128 2.20 0.22 4.12
CA ALA A 128 1.56 1.24 3.30
C ALA A 128 0.78 2.25 4.16
N LEU A 129 0.95 3.54 3.86
CA LEU A 129 0.28 4.65 4.54
C LEU A 129 -0.59 5.48 3.60
N GLU A 130 -0.33 5.41 2.30
CA GLU A 130 -1.05 6.18 1.28
C GLU A 130 -1.53 5.24 0.17
N THR A 131 -2.60 5.66 -0.53
CA THR A 131 -3.17 4.94 -1.66
C THR A 131 -3.56 5.89 -2.79
N GLY A 132 -3.54 5.39 -4.00
CA GLY A 132 -4.16 5.99 -5.16
C GLY A 132 -4.97 4.96 -5.92
N ILE A 133 -6.01 5.41 -6.57
CA ILE A 133 -6.92 4.58 -7.36
C ILE A 133 -7.28 5.30 -8.66
N ALA A 134 -7.38 4.55 -9.74
CA ALA A 134 -8.04 5.02 -10.94
C ALA A 134 -8.84 3.89 -11.57
N VAL A 135 -9.99 4.25 -12.09
CA VAL A 135 -10.82 3.40 -12.93
C VAL A 135 -10.98 4.08 -14.28
N VAL A 136 -10.58 3.40 -15.35
CA VAL A 136 -10.77 3.87 -16.73
C VAL A 136 -11.83 3.02 -17.40
N HIS A 137 -12.83 3.69 -17.95
CA HIS A 137 -13.91 3.09 -18.70
C HIS A 137 -13.63 3.18 -20.21
N ARG A 138 -13.92 2.08 -20.91
CA ARG A 138 -13.89 1.98 -22.36
C ARG A 138 -15.12 1.23 -22.84
N ALA A 139 -15.89 1.83 -23.74
CA ALA A 139 -16.97 1.14 -24.46
C ALA A 139 -16.47 0.66 -25.83
N HIS A 140 -16.70 -0.60 -26.15
CA HIS A 140 -16.41 -1.16 -27.48
C HIS A 140 -17.32 -2.35 -27.77
N ASP A 141 -17.78 -2.49 -28.98
CA ASP A 141 -18.59 -3.64 -29.45
C ASP A 141 -19.78 -3.98 -28.54
N GLY A 142 -20.41 -2.97 -27.95
CA GLY A 142 -21.54 -3.15 -27.02
C GLY A 142 -21.15 -3.62 -25.62
N ILE A 143 -19.86 -3.60 -25.27
CA ILE A 143 -19.32 -3.95 -23.96
C ILE A 143 -18.82 -2.68 -23.26
N GLU A 144 -19.25 -2.50 -22.02
CA GLU A 144 -18.75 -1.51 -21.08
C GLU A 144 -17.61 -2.14 -20.26
N ASP A 145 -16.37 -1.70 -20.48
CA ASP A 145 -15.14 -2.30 -19.95
C ASP A 145 -14.45 -1.34 -18.98
N PHE A 146 -14.08 -1.81 -17.79
CA PHE A 146 -13.54 -0.99 -16.71
C PHE A 146 -12.19 -1.56 -16.25
N TYR A 147 -11.16 -0.74 -16.33
CA TYR A 147 -9.80 -1.07 -15.91
C TYR A 147 -9.48 -0.33 -14.63
N ALA A 148 -9.30 -1.06 -13.53
CA ALA A 148 -9.01 -0.51 -12.21
C ALA A 148 -7.56 -0.78 -11.82
N VAL A 149 -6.88 0.26 -11.35
CA VAL A 149 -5.52 0.19 -10.79
C VAL A 149 -5.54 0.82 -9.41
N GLN A 150 -5.18 0.04 -8.38
CA GLN A 150 -4.97 0.53 -7.02
C GLN A 150 -3.49 0.44 -6.67
N LEU A 151 -2.92 1.55 -6.19
CA LEU A 151 -1.56 1.62 -5.65
C LEU A 151 -1.64 1.84 -4.15
N LEU A 152 -0.84 1.09 -3.40
CA LEU A 152 -0.65 1.27 -1.96
C LEU A 152 0.85 1.53 -1.74
N ALA A 153 1.18 2.60 -1.02
CA ALA A 153 2.57 3.03 -0.94
C ALA A 153 2.91 3.72 0.38
N ARG A 154 4.23 3.85 0.61
CA ARG A 154 4.81 4.71 1.65
C ARG A 154 5.92 5.54 1.05
N LYS A 155 5.99 6.83 1.40
CA LYS A 155 7.05 7.74 0.96
C LYS A 155 8.39 7.38 1.59
N GLU A 156 9.46 7.49 0.81
CA GLU A 156 10.82 7.34 1.31
C GLU A 156 11.14 8.35 2.43
N SER A 157 10.58 9.56 2.36
CA SER A 157 10.71 10.58 3.41
C SER A 157 10.10 10.19 4.75
N GLN A 158 9.27 9.13 4.79
CA GLN A 158 8.68 8.56 6.00
C GLN A 158 9.51 7.40 6.57
N THR A 159 10.73 7.20 6.07
CA THR A 159 11.69 6.24 6.64
C THR A 159 12.02 6.64 8.07
N VAL A 160 11.88 5.69 8.99
CA VAL A 160 12.23 5.89 10.40
C VAL A 160 13.72 5.64 10.56
N TYR A 161 14.45 6.66 10.98
CA TYR A 161 15.86 6.57 11.34
C TYR A 161 16.02 6.54 12.85
N PHE A 162 16.84 5.63 13.36
CA PHE A 162 17.17 5.55 14.79
C PHE A 162 18.60 5.06 14.97
N MET A 163 19.17 5.29 16.14
CA MET A 163 20.53 4.91 16.48
C MET A 163 20.56 3.94 17.66
N ILE A 164 21.50 3.01 17.61
CA ILE A 164 21.84 2.13 18.72
C ILE A 164 23.29 2.38 19.09
N ARG A 165 23.57 2.62 20.38
CA ARG A 165 24.93 2.73 20.92
C ARG A 165 25.17 1.65 21.96
N ASN A 166 26.36 1.10 21.95
CA ASN A 166 26.80 0.19 23.00
C ASN A 166 27.81 0.91 23.90
N GLY A 167 27.34 1.36 25.05
CA GLY A 167 28.18 1.96 26.11
C GLY A 167 28.71 0.93 27.11
N SER A 168 28.44 -0.37 26.91
CA SER A 168 28.94 -1.44 27.76
C SER A 168 30.33 -1.93 27.34
N GLU A 169 30.94 -2.75 28.17
CA GLU A 169 32.27 -3.34 27.89
C GLU A 169 32.21 -4.64 27.09
N LEU A 170 31.02 -5.17 26.85
CA LEU A 170 30.77 -6.40 26.11
C LEU A 170 30.02 -6.12 24.81
N ALA A 171 30.18 -7.00 23.82
CA ALA A 171 29.38 -6.92 22.59
C ALA A 171 27.88 -7.08 22.89
N ALA A 172 27.05 -6.23 22.28
CA ALA A 172 25.59 -6.28 22.40
C ALA A 172 24.99 -6.91 21.13
N THR A 173 24.09 -7.87 21.31
CA THR A 173 23.34 -8.51 20.22
C THR A 173 21.89 -8.02 20.25
N TYR A 174 21.38 -7.67 19.07
CA TYR A 174 20.02 -7.21 18.89
C TYR A 174 19.48 -7.56 17.52
N ARG A 175 18.16 -7.50 17.34
CA ARG A 175 17.49 -7.67 16.03
C ARG A 175 16.71 -6.43 15.65
N VAL A 176 16.73 -6.14 14.36
CA VAL A 176 15.86 -5.12 13.77
C VAL A 176 15.04 -5.80 12.68
N ASN A 177 13.72 -5.84 12.86
CA ASN A 177 12.79 -6.57 11.98
C ASN A 177 13.27 -8.00 11.70
N GLY A 178 13.64 -8.72 12.77
CA GLY A 178 14.12 -10.11 12.73
C GLY A 178 15.58 -10.30 12.30
N LYS A 179 16.21 -9.32 11.61
CA LYS A 179 17.63 -9.41 11.21
C LYS A 179 18.55 -9.12 12.40
N GLN A 180 19.46 -10.06 12.68
CA GLN A 180 20.41 -9.96 13.80
C GLN A 180 21.61 -9.06 13.47
N PHE A 181 22.03 -8.31 14.49
CA PHE A 181 23.21 -7.46 14.48
C PHE A 181 24.00 -7.65 15.77
N THR A 182 25.33 -7.46 15.69
CA THR A 182 26.20 -7.36 16.85
C THR A 182 26.91 -6.00 16.82
N LEU A 183 26.98 -5.35 17.98
CA LEU A 183 27.59 -4.03 18.17
C LEU A 183 28.69 -4.13 19.24
N ASN A 184 29.91 -3.88 18.84
CA ASN A 184 31.06 -3.91 19.74
C ASN A 184 30.98 -2.79 20.81
N PRO A 185 31.72 -2.91 21.94
CA PRO A 185 31.83 -1.86 22.95
C PRO A 185 32.19 -0.50 22.35
N ASN A 186 31.55 0.56 22.83
CA ASN A 186 31.78 1.96 22.42
C ASN A 186 31.43 2.29 20.96
N TYR A 187 30.77 1.38 20.21
CA TYR A 187 30.32 1.64 18.85
C TYR A 187 28.84 2.05 18.81
N GLY A 188 28.49 2.81 17.77
CA GLY A 188 27.13 3.17 17.40
C GLY A 188 26.78 2.70 15.98
N ARG A 189 25.50 2.43 15.76
CA ARG A 189 24.97 2.10 14.43
C ARG A 189 23.65 2.79 14.17
N LYS A 190 23.56 3.52 13.08
CA LYS A 190 22.32 4.10 12.58
C LYS A 190 21.57 3.06 11.73
N HIS A 191 20.27 2.96 11.95
CA HIS A 191 19.35 2.19 11.13
C HIS A 191 18.34 3.10 10.44
N GLY A 192 17.95 2.74 9.21
CA GLY A 192 16.82 3.32 8.49
C GLY A 192 15.86 2.21 8.10
N ARG A 193 14.58 2.38 8.36
CA ARG A 193 13.54 1.42 8.00
C ARG A 193 12.33 2.13 7.41
N CYS A 194 11.93 1.69 6.24
CA CYS A 194 10.69 2.10 5.64
C CYS A 194 9.47 1.41 6.28
N SER A 195 9.65 0.20 6.78
CA SER A 195 8.67 -0.50 7.61
C SER A 195 8.68 0.02 9.04
N THR A 196 7.60 -0.22 9.79
CA THR A 196 7.58 0.00 11.23
C THR A 196 8.72 -0.79 11.88
N PRO A 197 9.67 -0.12 12.59
CA PRO A 197 10.79 -0.83 13.16
C PRO A 197 10.38 -1.67 14.37
N ASP A 198 10.83 -2.92 14.40
CA ASP A 198 10.78 -3.80 15.58
C ASP A 198 12.21 -4.03 16.04
N LEU A 199 12.59 -3.48 17.19
CA LEU A 199 13.90 -3.59 17.79
C LEU A 199 13.84 -4.52 19.01
N LEU A 200 14.55 -5.63 18.95
CA LEU A 200 14.65 -6.61 20.03
C LEU A 200 16.12 -6.75 20.48
N PHE A 201 16.40 -6.46 21.74
CA PHE A 201 17.67 -6.79 22.37
C PHE A 201 17.62 -8.18 23.00
N GLU A 202 18.69 -8.98 22.82
CA GLU A 202 18.80 -10.36 23.28
C GLU A 202 20.05 -10.55 24.15
N GLY A 203 19.97 -11.49 25.10
CA GLY A 203 21.10 -11.82 25.99
C GLY A 203 21.13 -10.98 27.26
N ARG A 204 22.27 -10.33 27.56
CA ARG A 204 22.44 -9.48 28.73
C ARG A 204 21.61 -8.20 28.62
N ALA A 205 21.66 -7.53 27.47
CA ALA A 205 20.73 -6.46 27.15
C ALA A 205 19.39 -7.08 26.73
N ARG A 206 18.30 -6.66 27.37
CA ARG A 206 16.95 -7.18 27.07
C ARG A 206 15.96 -6.04 26.89
N GLY A 207 15.08 -6.18 25.92
CA GLY A 207 14.00 -5.24 25.69
C GLY A 207 13.50 -5.31 24.27
N ARG A 208 12.20 -5.02 24.09
CA ARG A 208 11.58 -4.86 22.76
C ARG A 208 11.02 -3.47 22.66
N PHE A 209 11.32 -2.80 21.55
CA PHE A 209 10.98 -1.43 21.30
C PHE A 209 10.44 -1.26 19.88
N GLU A 210 9.60 -0.28 19.71
CA GLU A 210 9.18 0.25 18.40
C GLU A 210 9.84 1.64 18.25
N PRO A 211 11.01 1.71 17.59
CA PRO A 211 11.74 2.96 17.40
C PRO A 211 10.95 3.99 16.61
N LYS A 212 11.00 5.23 17.05
CA LYS A 212 10.53 6.40 16.32
C LYS A 212 11.70 7.13 15.70
N ASN A 213 11.38 8.10 14.81
CA ASN A 213 12.42 8.85 14.12
C ASN A 213 13.35 9.59 15.10
N ASP A 214 14.66 9.50 14.82
CA ASP A 214 15.78 10.11 15.55
C ASP A 214 15.93 9.70 17.02
N GLU A 215 15.26 8.63 17.46
CA GLU A 215 15.49 8.06 18.80
C GLU A 215 16.83 7.34 18.88
N CYS A 216 17.36 7.28 20.11
CA CYS A 216 18.58 6.59 20.47
C CYS A 216 18.35 5.54 21.54
N PHE A 217 18.92 4.36 21.35
CA PHE A 217 18.92 3.25 22.30
C PHE A 217 20.34 2.99 22.74
N ILE A 218 20.61 3.10 24.04
CA ILE A 218 21.93 2.92 24.62
C ILE A 218 21.94 1.66 25.49
N VAL A 219 22.83 0.72 25.16
CA VAL A 219 23.14 -0.40 26.05
C VAL A 219 24.10 0.12 27.12
N GLU A 220 23.66 0.17 28.35
CA GLU A 220 24.42 0.68 29.48
C GLU A 220 25.40 -0.37 30.00
N LYS A 221 26.36 0.04 30.89
CA LYS A 221 27.38 -0.87 31.47
C LYS A 221 26.80 -2.05 32.25
N ASP A 222 25.66 -1.86 32.90
CA ASP A 222 24.95 -2.93 33.62
C ASP A 222 24.13 -3.86 32.71
N GLY A 223 24.06 -3.58 31.41
CA GLY A 223 23.30 -4.32 30.42
C GLY A 223 21.85 -3.84 30.26
N SER A 224 21.41 -2.81 30.99
CA SER A 224 20.12 -2.19 30.74
C SER A 224 20.10 -1.43 29.40
N VAL A 225 18.90 -1.22 28.85
CA VAL A 225 18.73 -0.44 27.60
C VAL A 225 17.97 0.83 27.94
N THR A 226 18.63 1.95 27.75
CA THR A 226 18.04 3.29 27.91
C THR A 226 17.58 3.81 26.55
N ARG A 227 16.29 4.17 26.45
CA ARG A 227 15.72 4.90 25.31
C ARG A 227 15.85 6.41 25.55
N ARG A 228 16.33 7.13 24.57
CA ARG A 228 16.48 8.60 24.61
C ARG A 228 15.75 9.23 23.43
N GLU A 229 15.18 10.39 23.68
CA GLU A 229 14.52 11.23 22.68
C GLU A 229 15.49 11.72 21.60
N PRO A 230 15.00 12.26 20.46
CA PRO A 230 15.80 12.80 19.37
C PRO A 230 16.92 13.74 19.84
N GLY A 231 18.16 13.49 19.33
CA GLY A 231 19.35 14.25 19.73
C GLY A 231 20.09 13.68 20.96
N GLY A 232 19.54 12.72 21.68
CA GLY A 232 20.11 12.14 22.90
C GLY A 232 21.26 11.15 22.72
N CYS A 233 21.77 10.98 21.50
CA CYS A 233 22.92 10.11 21.16
C CYS A 233 24.28 10.83 21.15
N GLY A 234 24.34 12.08 21.61
CA GLY A 234 25.57 12.87 21.65
C GLY A 234 26.67 12.26 22.54
#